data_e3295ff0679ffa517f1ade3c7a9f7bfb
#
_entry.id   e3295ff0679ffa517f1ade3c7a9f7bfb
#
_cell.length_a   1.000
_cell.length_b   1.000
_cell.length_c   1.000
_cell.angle_alpha   90.00
_cell.angle_beta   90.00
_cell.angle_gamma   90.00
#
_symmetry.space_group_name_H-M   'P 1'
#
loop_
_entity.id
_entity.type
_entity.pdbx_description
1 polymer ?
#
loop_
_entity_poly.entity_id
_entity_poly.type
_entity_poly.pdbx_seq_one_letter_code
_entity_poly.pdbx_strand_id
1 'polypeptide(L)'
;MGTTTGNRSTERRQKLIDLALVFVVLLVSMGFPGQYTRLLGSASSTLLEYTAFGLQLVLMLFSSGKGGVMELRLLDIKPKYFAIYCMDIVFFVDSMLVTRYPSEQLISCIRFTVTILFALWMADHYDTEHLLQLICMAQTAFVILTLVYCVLSPGTIFSKEQGQHDFIGFLRTKNNQAAELSVGMLLQMVLFKLQRAKRQVASRGQLLLFVVQGMMLVLCNAKGALFCAVIPAFYLLFVEGRGGKARRLPLGLVYVVGSVGFLITALTVLPMLDPLLNAIGKDATLTGRIPLWRQIIQVMLSSHTFTGYGFGMFWRDRQAVALLHTAFRRNSFMGTMTTGAHNVLLEFWLNVGLFGIGAYFFAILVSFRQMDRLERADYLFCAVYLMWFMILGWTERSLSTYEYQMLFLFMAMGVACKKPRRISRRIERLEQET
;
A
#
# COMPACT_ATOMS: atom_id res chain seq x y z
N MET A 1 3.90 -45.96 21.03
CA MET A 1 2.99 -44.76 21.20
C MET A 1 3.73 -43.44 21.48
N GLY A 2 5.02 -43.30 21.19
CA GLY A 2 5.87 -42.15 21.59
C GLY A 2 6.23 -41.14 20.49
N THR A 3 5.81 -41.32 19.23
CA THR A 3 6.31 -40.53 18.09
C THR A 3 5.39 -39.38 17.63
N THR A 4 4.15 -39.30 18.09
CA THR A 4 3.17 -38.31 17.62
C THR A 4 3.22 -36.98 18.36
N THR A 5 3.71 -36.94 19.59
CA THR A 5 3.78 -35.73 20.44
C THR A 5 4.96 -34.82 20.05
N GLY A 6 6.11 -35.38 19.71
CA GLY A 6 7.31 -34.62 19.31
C GLY A 6 7.11 -33.86 18.00
N ASN A 7 6.41 -34.46 17.04
CA ASN A 7 6.17 -33.85 15.71
C ASN A 7 5.22 -32.63 15.81
N ARG A 8 4.17 -32.71 16.63
CA ARG A 8 3.22 -31.60 16.87
C ARG A 8 3.85 -30.40 17.54
N SER A 9 4.79 -30.59 18.47
CA SER A 9 5.46 -29.49 19.16
C SER A 9 6.42 -28.72 18.22
N THR A 10 7.14 -29.46 17.37
CA THR A 10 8.06 -28.88 16.38
C THR A 10 7.30 -28.10 15.32
N GLU A 11 6.20 -28.66 14.81
CA GLU A 11 5.34 -27.99 13.84
C GLU A 11 4.69 -26.70 14.41
N ARG A 12 4.27 -26.74 15.69
CA ARG A 12 3.70 -25.57 16.37
C ARG A 12 4.77 -24.49 16.59
N ARG A 13 5.98 -24.88 16.96
CA ARG A 13 7.11 -23.96 17.13
C ARG A 13 7.49 -23.29 15.81
N GLN A 14 7.54 -24.04 14.72
CA GLN A 14 7.86 -23.50 13.40
C GLN A 14 6.80 -22.50 12.92
N LYS A 15 5.52 -22.81 13.06
CA LYS A 15 4.42 -21.88 12.75
C LYS A 15 4.52 -20.57 13.54
N LEU A 16 4.94 -20.63 14.80
CA LEU A 16 5.15 -19.43 15.63
C LEU A 16 6.34 -18.59 15.13
N ILE A 17 7.42 -19.24 14.67
CA ILE A 17 8.58 -18.54 14.08
C ILE A 17 8.18 -17.85 12.79
N ASP A 18 7.49 -18.55 11.88
CA ASP A 18 6.99 -17.97 10.62
C ASP A 18 6.10 -16.77 10.88
N LEU A 19 5.17 -16.88 11.83
CA LEU A 19 4.30 -15.79 12.26
C LEU A 19 5.08 -14.59 12.79
N ALA A 20 6.07 -14.84 13.66
CA ALA A 20 6.90 -13.78 14.23
C ALA A 20 7.72 -13.06 13.14
N LEU A 21 8.30 -13.81 12.20
CA LEU A 21 9.04 -13.24 11.08
C LEU A 21 8.15 -12.40 10.16
N VAL A 22 6.97 -12.92 9.80
CA VAL A 22 5.98 -12.17 9.00
C VAL A 22 5.54 -10.89 9.72
N PHE A 23 5.26 -10.99 11.02
CA PHE A 23 4.93 -9.83 11.85
C PHE A 23 6.02 -8.76 11.82
N VAL A 24 7.30 -9.15 12.01
CA VAL A 24 8.42 -8.22 11.95
C VAL A 24 8.53 -7.56 10.58
N VAL A 25 8.40 -8.34 9.51
CA VAL A 25 8.44 -7.80 8.14
C VAL A 25 7.32 -6.80 7.90
N LEU A 26 6.08 -7.12 8.33
CA LEU A 26 4.94 -6.20 8.21
C LEU A 26 5.16 -4.93 9.02
N LEU A 27 5.64 -5.03 10.26
CA LEU A 27 5.92 -3.88 11.11
C LEU A 27 6.97 -2.97 10.48
N VAL A 28 8.05 -3.53 9.96
CA VAL A 28 9.12 -2.77 9.29
C VAL A 28 8.58 -2.10 8.03
N SER A 29 7.80 -2.80 7.22
CA SER A 29 7.21 -2.25 6.00
C SER A 29 6.25 -1.11 6.30
N MET A 30 5.43 -1.18 7.36
CA MET A 30 4.51 -0.11 7.78
C MET A 30 5.24 1.17 8.17
N GLY A 31 6.34 1.07 8.90
CA GLY A 31 7.09 2.24 9.35
C GLY A 31 7.85 2.96 8.24
N PHE A 32 7.88 2.41 7.04
CA PHE A 32 8.65 2.99 5.94
C PHE A 32 10.14 3.15 6.34
N PRO A 33 11.08 2.30 5.94
CA PRO A 33 12.44 2.31 6.51
C PRO A 33 13.08 3.69 6.55
N GLY A 34 12.86 4.53 5.53
CA GLY A 34 13.31 5.93 5.52
C GLY A 34 12.66 6.83 6.59
N GLN A 35 11.55 6.43 7.20
CA GLN A 35 10.88 7.18 8.27
C GLN A 35 11.45 6.85 9.65
N TYR A 36 12.02 5.66 9.83
CA TYR A 36 12.71 5.29 11.09
C TYR A 36 14.01 6.05 11.34
N THR A 37 14.47 6.87 10.38
CA THR A 37 15.68 7.70 10.55
C THR A 37 15.63 8.60 11.79
N ARG A 38 14.43 9.03 12.20
CA ARG A 38 14.23 9.83 13.42
C ARG A 38 14.42 9.03 14.71
N LEU A 39 14.15 7.72 14.67
CA LEU A 39 14.31 6.83 15.81
C LEU A 39 15.72 6.24 15.88
N LEU A 40 16.26 5.83 14.74
CA LEU A 40 17.42 4.93 14.67
C LEU A 40 18.63 5.55 13.98
N GLY A 41 18.48 6.75 13.37
CA GLY A 41 19.49 7.32 12.49
C GLY A 41 19.50 6.71 11.09
N SER A 42 20.21 7.34 10.15
CA SER A 42 20.17 6.97 8.73
C SER A 42 20.77 5.59 8.43
N ALA A 43 21.90 5.28 9.02
CA ALA A 43 22.60 4.00 8.81
C ALA A 43 21.77 2.81 9.30
N SER A 44 21.23 2.90 10.52
CA SER A 44 20.40 1.84 11.12
C SER A 44 19.07 1.69 10.38
N SER A 45 18.48 2.78 9.88
CA SER A 45 17.28 2.74 9.04
C SER A 45 17.52 2.00 7.73
N THR A 46 18.67 2.24 7.08
CA THR A 46 19.07 1.53 5.85
C THR A 46 19.33 0.05 6.12
N LEU A 47 20.00 -0.29 7.22
CA LEU A 47 20.22 -1.68 7.63
C LEU A 47 18.89 -2.41 7.88
N LEU A 48 17.94 -1.75 8.54
CA LEU A 48 16.60 -2.29 8.79
C LEU A 48 15.87 -2.60 7.48
N GLU A 49 15.99 -1.72 6.49
CA GLU A 49 15.44 -1.92 5.14
C GLU A 49 15.99 -3.18 4.47
N TYR A 50 17.31 -3.32 4.40
CA TYR A 50 17.94 -4.52 3.81
C TYR A 50 17.60 -5.79 4.59
N THR A 51 17.52 -5.70 5.90
CA THR A 51 17.09 -6.81 6.78
C THR A 51 15.66 -7.24 6.43
N ALA A 52 14.73 -6.29 6.23
CA ALA A 52 13.36 -6.61 5.87
C ALA A 52 13.29 -7.37 4.53
N PHE A 53 14.03 -6.92 3.50
CA PHE A 53 14.10 -7.64 2.22
C PHE A 53 14.74 -9.02 2.34
N GLY A 54 15.81 -9.14 3.12
CA GLY A 54 16.43 -10.43 3.42
C GLY A 54 15.45 -11.40 4.08
N LEU A 55 14.68 -10.94 5.05
CA LEU A 55 13.65 -11.73 5.72
C LEU A 55 12.51 -12.13 4.77
N GLN A 56 12.08 -11.23 3.88
CA GLN A 56 11.08 -11.58 2.86
C GLN A 56 11.56 -12.74 1.98
N LEU A 57 12.80 -12.68 1.50
CA LEU A 57 13.41 -13.75 0.71
C LEU A 57 13.52 -15.06 1.51
N VAL A 58 14.00 -15.00 2.74
CA VAL A 58 14.13 -16.18 3.62
C VAL A 58 12.77 -16.83 3.85
N LEU A 59 11.73 -16.06 4.13
CA LEU A 59 10.38 -16.59 4.36
C LEU A 59 9.80 -17.27 3.11
N MET A 60 10.03 -16.70 1.92
CA MET A 60 9.57 -17.30 0.68
C MET A 60 10.31 -18.60 0.34
N LEU A 61 11.62 -18.64 0.54
CA LEU A 61 12.47 -19.76 0.17
C LEU A 61 12.43 -20.90 1.18
N PHE A 62 12.26 -20.60 2.47
CA PHE A 62 12.32 -21.55 3.57
C PHE A 62 11.02 -21.64 4.35
N SER A 63 9.88 -21.69 3.64
CA SER A 63 8.61 -21.91 4.33
C SER A 63 8.50 -23.36 4.86
N SER A 64 7.85 -23.52 6.01
CA SER A 64 7.67 -24.84 6.66
C SER A 64 7.01 -25.85 5.71
N GLY A 65 7.72 -26.94 5.40
CA GLY A 65 7.18 -28.09 4.73
C GLY A 65 6.23 -28.92 5.60
N LYS A 66 5.52 -29.87 5.00
CA LYS A 66 4.74 -30.87 5.74
C LYS A 66 5.72 -31.73 6.56
N GLY A 67 5.74 -31.55 7.88
CA GLY A 67 6.63 -32.28 8.77
C GLY A 67 7.58 -31.39 9.59
N GLY A 68 7.53 -30.07 9.47
CA GLY A 68 8.32 -29.15 10.31
C GLY A 68 9.80 -29.02 9.93
N VAL A 69 10.21 -29.62 8.80
CA VAL A 69 11.55 -29.46 8.24
C VAL A 69 11.51 -28.26 7.29
N MET A 70 12.51 -27.37 7.42
CA MET A 70 12.70 -26.28 6.47
C MET A 70 13.10 -26.85 5.13
N GLU A 71 12.20 -26.81 4.15
CA GLU A 71 12.47 -27.23 2.77
C GLU A 71 12.71 -25.99 1.92
N LEU A 72 13.79 -26.02 1.13
CA LEU A 72 14.02 -25.02 0.08
C LEU A 72 12.94 -25.18 -0.97
N ARG A 73 12.00 -24.24 -1.06
CA ARG A 73 11.01 -24.21 -2.12
C ARG A 73 11.47 -23.25 -3.20
N LEU A 74 11.61 -23.77 -4.41
CA LEU A 74 11.69 -22.90 -5.60
C LEU A 74 10.41 -22.08 -5.68
N LEU A 75 10.55 -20.81 -6.08
CA LEU A 75 9.43 -19.88 -6.26
C LEU A 75 8.36 -20.53 -7.14
N ASP A 76 7.18 -20.77 -6.56
CA ASP A 76 6.05 -21.39 -7.26
C ASP A 76 5.32 -20.30 -8.07
N ILE A 77 5.63 -20.21 -9.35
CA ILE A 77 5.02 -19.27 -10.30
C ILE A 77 3.62 -19.75 -10.65
N LYS A 78 2.60 -19.14 -10.04
CA LYS A 78 1.21 -19.55 -10.23
C LYS A 78 0.56 -18.82 -11.40
N PRO A 79 -0.03 -19.53 -12.39
CA PRO A 79 -0.67 -18.93 -13.56
C PRO A 79 -1.76 -17.90 -13.24
N LYS A 80 -2.41 -18.02 -12.08
CA LYS A 80 -3.44 -17.06 -11.65
C LYS A 80 -2.91 -15.62 -11.45
N TYR A 81 -1.61 -15.44 -11.29
CA TYR A 81 -0.94 -14.15 -11.14
C TYR A 81 -0.29 -13.63 -12.41
N PHE A 82 -0.58 -14.25 -13.56
CA PHE A 82 0.05 -13.93 -14.84
C PHE A 82 0.05 -12.42 -15.16
N ALA A 83 -1.08 -11.73 -14.96
CA ALA A 83 -1.16 -10.29 -15.25
C ALA A 83 -0.23 -9.45 -14.34
N ILE A 84 -0.03 -9.85 -13.09
CA ILE A 84 0.87 -9.19 -12.15
C ILE A 84 2.33 -9.41 -12.57
N TYR A 85 2.68 -10.63 -12.97
CA TYR A 85 4.02 -10.93 -13.47
C TYR A 85 4.32 -10.20 -14.79
N CYS A 86 3.35 -10.12 -15.71
CA CYS A 86 3.52 -9.33 -16.93
C CYS A 86 3.77 -7.84 -16.63
N MET A 87 3.02 -7.29 -15.66
CA MET A 87 3.26 -5.91 -15.22
C MET A 87 4.66 -5.73 -14.65
N ASP A 88 5.12 -6.63 -13.78
CA ASP A 88 6.46 -6.58 -13.18
C ASP A 88 7.57 -6.67 -14.24
N ILE A 89 7.42 -7.58 -15.20
CA ILE A 89 8.35 -7.71 -16.33
C ILE A 89 8.38 -6.43 -17.17
N VAL A 90 7.22 -5.84 -17.49
CA VAL A 90 7.15 -4.57 -18.23
C VAL A 90 7.87 -3.46 -17.46
N PHE A 91 7.64 -3.35 -16.15
CA PHE A 91 8.30 -2.35 -15.30
C PHE A 91 9.81 -2.56 -15.24
N PHE A 92 10.26 -3.82 -15.11
CA PHE A 92 11.67 -4.17 -15.09
C PHE A 92 12.36 -3.82 -16.41
N VAL A 93 11.80 -4.30 -17.53
CA VAL A 93 12.37 -4.12 -18.87
C VAL A 93 12.39 -2.64 -19.25
N ASP A 94 11.25 -1.93 -19.13
CA ASP A 94 11.17 -0.50 -19.42
C ASP A 94 12.20 0.28 -18.59
N SER A 95 12.27 0.03 -17.30
CA SER A 95 13.18 0.71 -16.39
C SER A 95 14.65 0.48 -16.74
N MET A 96 15.05 -0.74 -17.10
CA MET A 96 16.43 -1.07 -17.46
C MET A 96 16.84 -0.50 -18.82
N LEU A 97 15.87 -0.34 -19.74
CA LEU A 97 16.16 0.22 -21.07
C LEU A 97 16.36 1.74 -21.06
N VAL A 98 15.68 2.46 -20.13
CA VAL A 98 15.67 3.93 -20.15
C VAL A 98 16.61 4.56 -19.12
N THR A 99 17.08 3.80 -18.14
CA THR A 99 17.80 4.35 -17.00
C THR A 99 19.20 4.85 -17.34
N ARG A 100 19.60 5.96 -16.71
CA ARG A 100 20.99 6.46 -16.68
C ARG A 100 21.80 5.90 -15.51
N TYR A 101 21.16 5.17 -14.60
CA TYR A 101 21.73 4.65 -13.35
C TYR A 101 21.49 3.13 -13.24
N PRO A 102 22.10 2.28 -14.08
CA PRO A 102 21.72 0.88 -14.22
C PRO A 102 21.88 0.06 -12.94
N SER A 103 22.92 0.29 -12.14
CA SER A 103 23.11 -0.44 -10.86
C SER A 103 22.05 -0.11 -9.82
N GLU A 104 21.71 1.17 -9.65
CA GLU A 104 20.68 1.61 -8.71
C GLU A 104 19.29 1.20 -9.19
N GLN A 105 19.08 1.25 -10.51
CA GLN A 105 17.85 0.81 -11.15
C GLN A 105 17.63 -0.68 -10.93
N LEU A 106 18.65 -1.50 -11.15
CA LEU A 106 18.58 -2.95 -10.93
C LEU A 106 18.16 -3.27 -9.47
N ILE A 107 18.78 -2.61 -8.50
CA ILE A 107 18.43 -2.77 -7.08
C ILE A 107 16.96 -2.38 -6.84
N SER A 108 16.51 -1.27 -7.41
CA SER A 108 15.10 -0.81 -7.26
C SER A 108 14.11 -1.82 -7.87
N CYS A 109 14.42 -2.34 -9.06
CA CYS A 109 13.59 -3.35 -9.72
C CYS A 109 13.56 -4.66 -8.92
N ILE A 110 14.72 -5.17 -8.47
CA ILE A 110 14.78 -6.39 -7.65
C ILE A 110 13.93 -6.23 -6.37
N ARG A 111 14.03 -5.10 -5.69
CA ARG A 111 13.24 -4.85 -4.48
C ARG A 111 11.74 -4.83 -4.78
N PHE A 112 11.34 -4.21 -5.88
CA PHE A 112 9.95 -4.17 -6.30
C PHE A 112 9.42 -5.58 -6.60
N THR A 113 10.16 -6.38 -7.39
CA THR A 113 9.85 -7.78 -7.67
C THR A 113 9.75 -8.61 -6.39
N VAL A 114 10.70 -8.47 -5.46
CA VAL A 114 10.66 -9.17 -4.15
C VAL A 114 9.40 -8.79 -3.37
N THR A 115 9.03 -7.51 -3.35
CA THR A 115 7.81 -7.04 -2.68
C THR A 115 6.55 -7.67 -3.29
N ILE A 116 6.47 -7.73 -4.63
CA ILE A 116 5.36 -8.41 -5.34
C ILE A 116 5.30 -9.88 -4.95
N LEU A 117 6.41 -10.60 -5.12
CA LEU A 117 6.46 -12.04 -4.85
C LEU A 117 6.11 -12.36 -3.40
N PHE A 118 6.61 -11.58 -2.45
CA PHE A 118 6.30 -11.73 -1.04
C PHE A 118 4.82 -11.47 -0.74
N ALA A 119 4.24 -10.44 -1.33
CA ALA A 119 2.81 -10.15 -1.19
C ALA A 119 1.92 -11.28 -1.72
N LEU A 120 2.26 -11.83 -2.88
CA LEU A 120 1.56 -12.96 -3.48
C LEU A 120 1.73 -14.25 -2.66
N TRP A 121 2.94 -14.47 -2.14
CA TRP A 121 3.22 -15.57 -1.22
C TRP A 121 2.37 -15.46 0.05
N MET A 122 2.31 -14.27 0.68
CA MET A 122 1.45 -14.00 1.83
C MET A 122 -0.03 -14.30 1.53
N ALA A 123 -0.53 -13.83 0.38
CA ALA A 123 -1.91 -14.04 -0.04
C ALA A 123 -2.24 -15.53 -0.23
N ASP A 124 -1.28 -16.36 -0.64
CA ASP A 124 -1.45 -17.80 -0.82
C ASP A 124 -1.26 -18.62 0.45
N HIS A 125 -0.33 -18.16 1.31
CA HIS A 125 0.06 -18.91 2.50
C HIS A 125 -0.96 -18.76 3.64
N TYR A 126 -1.59 -17.59 3.75
CA TYR A 126 -2.54 -17.27 4.81
C TYR A 126 -3.96 -17.14 4.26
N ASP A 127 -4.95 -17.59 5.04
CA ASP A 127 -6.31 -17.13 4.83
C ASP A 127 -6.42 -15.63 5.15
N THR A 128 -7.40 -14.97 4.55
CA THR A 128 -7.50 -13.50 4.62
C THR A 128 -7.81 -13.00 6.02
N GLU A 129 -8.53 -13.77 6.82
CA GLU A 129 -8.83 -13.37 8.20
C GLU A 129 -7.58 -13.40 9.08
N HIS A 130 -6.75 -14.41 8.91
CA HIS A 130 -5.46 -14.51 9.57
C HIS A 130 -4.50 -13.41 9.10
N LEU A 131 -4.47 -13.14 7.78
CA LEU A 131 -3.69 -12.04 7.22
C LEU A 131 -4.11 -10.69 7.83
N LEU A 132 -5.42 -10.43 7.95
CA LEU A 132 -5.94 -9.25 8.63
C LEU A 132 -5.52 -9.18 10.10
N GLN A 133 -5.53 -10.30 10.82
CA GLN A 133 -5.05 -10.35 12.21
C GLN A 133 -3.59 -9.96 12.32
N LEU A 134 -2.72 -10.49 11.44
CA LEU A 134 -1.29 -10.15 11.40
C LEU A 134 -1.07 -8.67 11.11
N ILE A 135 -1.77 -8.12 10.13
CA ILE A 135 -1.70 -6.69 9.79
C ILE A 135 -2.18 -5.83 10.97
N CYS A 136 -3.30 -6.18 11.60
CA CYS A 136 -3.82 -5.44 12.76
C CYS A 136 -2.88 -5.54 13.98
N MET A 137 -2.19 -6.66 14.17
CA MET A 137 -1.16 -6.79 15.21
C MET A 137 0.04 -5.89 14.93
N ALA A 138 0.53 -5.86 13.68
CA ALA A 138 1.61 -4.96 13.26
C ALA A 138 1.20 -3.49 13.44
N GLN A 139 -0.02 -3.15 13.06
CA GLN A 139 -0.57 -1.81 13.25
C GLN A 139 -0.71 -1.43 14.73
N THR A 140 -1.12 -2.36 15.58
CA THR A 140 -1.14 -2.17 17.03
C THR A 140 0.24 -1.85 17.59
N ALA A 141 1.26 -2.61 17.17
CA ALA A 141 2.64 -2.34 17.56
C ALA A 141 3.14 -0.97 17.07
N PHE A 142 2.77 -0.58 15.85
CA PHE A 142 3.06 0.76 15.31
C PHE A 142 2.44 1.88 16.15
N VAL A 143 1.17 1.75 16.55
CA VAL A 143 0.50 2.73 17.41
C VAL A 143 1.17 2.81 18.79
N ILE A 144 1.48 1.66 19.39
CA ILE A 144 2.19 1.61 20.68
C ILE A 144 3.57 2.27 20.57
N LEU A 145 4.33 1.98 19.51
CA LEU A 145 5.63 2.60 19.25
C LEU A 145 5.50 4.12 19.10
N THR A 146 4.46 4.58 18.40
CA THR A 146 4.18 6.02 18.27
C THR A 146 3.90 6.66 19.63
N LEU A 147 3.10 6.01 20.48
CA LEU A 147 2.80 6.50 21.83
C LEU A 147 4.06 6.55 22.71
N VAL A 148 4.88 5.49 22.68
CA VAL A 148 6.17 5.47 23.38
C VAL A 148 7.06 6.62 22.92
N TYR A 149 7.15 6.85 21.60
CA TYR A 149 7.91 7.97 21.06
C TYR A 149 7.36 9.33 21.52
N CYS A 150 6.04 9.48 21.61
CA CYS A 150 5.43 10.70 22.15
C CYS A 150 5.86 11.00 23.59
N VAL A 151 6.04 9.97 24.41
CA VAL A 151 6.52 10.11 25.79
C VAL A 151 8.01 10.43 25.84
N LEU A 152 8.82 9.75 25.03
CA LEU A 152 10.28 9.88 25.05
C LEU A 152 10.78 11.17 24.37
N SER A 153 10.05 11.72 23.40
CA SER A 153 10.48 12.84 22.57
C SER A 153 9.36 13.86 22.31
N PRO A 154 8.70 14.40 23.34
CA PRO A 154 7.49 15.22 23.20
C PRO A 154 7.70 16.49 22.36
N GLY A 155 8.90 17.05 22.35
CA GLY A 155 9.24 18.26 21.58
C GLY A 155 9.31 18.06 20.06
N THR A 156 9.28 16.81 19.56
CA THR A 156 9.48 16.48 18.15
C THR A 156 8.26 15.85 17.49
N ILE A 157 7.20 15.58 18.21
CA ILE A 157 6.00 14.88 17.72
C ILE A 157 5.07 15.75 16.88
N PHE A 158 5.26 17.07 16.92
CA PHE A 158 4.52 18.03 16.12
C PHE A 158 5.44 18.70 15.10
N SER A 159 4.93 18.89 13.88
CA SER A 159 5.60 19.73 12.88
C SER A 159 5.43 21.19 13.25
N LYS A 160 6.51 21.98 13.09
CA LYS A 160 6.48 23.44 13.27
C LYS A 160 6.41 24.18 11.92
N GLU A 161 6.10 23.47 10.84
CA GLU A 161 6.01 24.08 9.52
C GLU A 161 4.80 25.02 9.43
N GLN A 162 5.03 26.21 8.90
CA GLN A 162 4.00 27.24 8.64
C GLN A 162 3.17 27.65 9.87
N GLY A 163 3.70 27.52 11.08
CA GLY A 163 2.99 27.91 12.31
C GLY A 163 1.85 26.96 12.72
N GLN A 164 1.70 25.82 12.04
CA GLN A 164 0.75 24.79 12.40
C GLN A 164 1.42 23.72 13.26
N HIS A 165 0.71 23.25 14.28
CA HIS A 165 1.13 22.15 15.15
C HIS A 165 0.47 20.85 14.71
N ASP A 166 0.89 20.31 13.57
CA ASP A 166 0.33 19.07 13.03
C ASP A 166 1.06 17.86 13.63
N PHE A 167 0.32 16.87 14.10
CA PHE A 167 0.89 15.66 14.68
C PHE A 167 1.57 14.81 13.59
N ILE A 168 2.84 14.50 13.82
CA ILE A 168 3.67 13.69 12.91
C ILE A 168 4.18 12.40 13.57
N GLY A 169 3.98 12.24 14.88
CA GLY A 169 4.50 11.12 15.65
C GLY A 169 6.02 10.95 15.46
N PHE A 170 6.48 9.73 15.24
CA PHE A 170 7.88 9.47 14.91
C PHE A 170 8.15 9.50 13.39
N LEU A 171 7.14 9.57 12.55
CA LEU A 171 7.32 9.66 11.10
C LEU A 171 7.76 11.06 10.68
N ARG A 172 8.18 11.22 9.42
CA ARG A 172 8.72 12.48 8.93
C ARG A 172 7.65 13.52 8.59
N THR A 173 6.45 13.07 8.23
CA THR A 173 5.37 13.96 7.78
C THR A 173 4.03 13.53 8.36
N LYS A 174 3.14 14.54 8.54
CA LYS A 174 1.74 14.31 8.98
C LYS A 174 0.97 13.40 8.02
N ASN A 175 1.22 13.52 6.71
CA ASN A 175 0.52 12.73 5.70
C ASN A 175 0.87 11.25 5.79
N ASN A 176 2.15 10.92 6.02
CA ASN A 176 2.58 9.54 6.20
C ASN A 176 1.98 8.94 7.48
N GLN A 177 2.05 9.69 8.61
CA GLN A 177 1.46 9.25 9.88
C GLN A 177 -0.05 9.01 9.73
N ALA A 178 -0.75 9.94 9.10
CA ALA A 178 -2.19 9.84 8.89
C ALA A 178 -2.59 8.71 7.93
N ALA A 179 -1.81 8.47 6.88
CA ALA A 179 -2.05 7.38 5.94
C ALA A 179 -1.97 6.01 6.65
N GLU A 180 -0.92 5.80 7.48
CA GLU A 180 -0.78 4.59 8.30
C GLU A 180 -1.96 4.40 9.25
N LEU A 181 -2.31 5.45 9.99
CA LEU A 181 -3.41 5.39 10.94
C LEU A 181 -4.74 5.10 10.24
N SER A 182 -4.99 5.70 9.07
CA SER A 182 -6.24 5.54 8.34
C SER A 182 -6.44 4.12 7.81
N VAL A 183 -5.42 3.52 7.19
CA VAL A 183 -5.52 2.14 6.69
C VAL A 183 -5.63 1.14 7.83
N GLY A 184 -4.87 1.34 8.91
CA GLY A 184 -4.93 0.47 10.09
C GLY A 184 -6.32 0.46 10.71
N MET A 185 -6.96 1.62 10.88
CA MET A 185 -8.34 1.73 11.36
C MET A 185 -9.32 0.98 10.47
N LEU A 186 -9.22 1.16 9.15
CA LEU A 186 -10.11 0.51 8.19
C LEU A 186 -9.99 -1.01 8.23
N LEU A 187 -8.77 -1.55 8.28
CA LEU A 187 -8.54 -2.99 8.36
C LEU A 187 -8.99 -3.56 9.72
N GLN A 188 -8.86 -2.81 10.81
CA GLN A 188 -9.46 -3.18 12.10
C GLN A 188 -10.99 -3.20 12.03
N MET A 189 -11.63 -2.23 11.35
CA MET A 189 -13.10 -2.25 11.15
C MET A 189 -13.53 -3.48 10.35
N VAL A 190 -12.79 -3.88 9.31
CA VAL A 190 -13.05 -5.13 8.57
C VAL A 190 -12.98 -6.32 9.53
N LEU A 191 -11.91 -6.41 10.33
CA LEU A 191 -11.73 -7.49 11.29
C LEU A 191 -12.87 -7.54 12.32
N PHE A 192 -13.26 -6.41 12.90
CA PHE A 192 -14.38 -6.33 13.85
C PHE A 192 -15.69 -6.80 13.21
N LYS A 193 -15.94 -6.44 11.95
CA LYS A 193 -17.13 -6.87 11.22
C LYS A 193 -17.16 -8.38 10.98
N LEU A 194 -16.00 -8.98 10.67
CA LEU A 194 -15.86 -10.43 10.52
C LEU A 194 -16.04 -11.17 11.85
N GLN A 195 -15.42 -10.67 12.93
CA GLN A 195 -15.56 -11.21 14.28
C GLN A 195 -17.02 -11.16 14.75
N ARG A 196 -17.69 -10.02 14.56
CA ARG A 196 -19.13 -9.87 14.92
C ARG A 196 -20.01 -10.87 14.17
N ALA A 197 -19.72 -11.15 12.89
CA ALA A 197 -20.46 -12.15 12.12
C ALA A 197 -20.32 -13.57 12.71
N LYS A 198 -19.20 -13.86 13.39
CA LYS A 198 -18.93 -15.10 14.14
C LYS A 198 -19.39 -15.04 15.61
N ARG A 199 -20.10 -14.02 16.01
CA ARG A 199 -20.51 -13.74 17.40
C ARG A 199 -19.33 -13.59 18.38
N GLN A 200 -18.16 -13.24 17.86
CA GLN A 200 -16.99 -12.89 18.66
C GLN A 200 -17.04 -11.40 19.01
N VAL A 201 -16.58 -11.06 20.19
CA VAL A 201 -16.54 -9.66 20.66
C VAL A 201 -15.10 -9.18 20.62
N ALA A 202 -14.89 -7.98 20.06
CA ALA A 202 -13.59 -7.33 20.12
C ALA A 202 -13.16 -7.09 21.57
N SER A 203 -11.90 -7.29 21.89
CA SER A 203 -11.38 -7.05 23.23
C SER A 203 -11.44 -5.54 23.58
N ARG A 204 -11.56 -5.22 24.87
CA ARG A 204 -11.53 -3.82 25.34
C ARG A 204 -10.24 -3.10 24.90
N GLY A 205 -9.11 -3.81 24.88
CA GLY A 205 -7.83 -3.26 24.42
C GLY A 205 -7.86 -2.92 22.93
N GLN A 206 -8.46 -3.77 22.08
CA GLN A 206 -8.60 -3.47 20.64
C GLN A 206 -9.48 -2.23 20.41
N LEU A 207 -10.59 -2.10 21.15
CA LEU A 207 -11.46 -0.92 21.04
C LEU A 207 -10.76 0.35 21.52
N LEU A 208 -10.00 0.28 22.64
CA LEU A 208 -9.23 1.40 23.13
C LEU A 208 -8.19 1.87 22.10
N LEU A 209 -7.41 0.94 21.55
CA LEU A 209 -6.41 1.25 20.52
C LEU A 209 -7.04 1.84 19.26
N PHE A 210 -8.19 1.34 18.84
CA PHE A 210 -8.94 1.91 17.72
C PHE A 210 -9.32 3.38 17.98
N VAL A 211 -9.82 3.70 19.18
CA VAL A 211 -10.16 5.08 19.57
C VAL A 211 -8.92 5.97 19.60
N VAL A 212 -7.83 5.50 20.22
CA VAL A 212 -6.54 6.23 20.28
C VAL A 212 -6.03 6.51 18.87
N GLN A 213 -6.07 5.54 17.99
CA GLN A 213 -5.66 5.67 16.59
C GLN A 213 -6.50 6.71 15.85
N GLY A 214 -7.82 6.73 16.09
CA GLY A 214 -8.73 7.75 15.54
C GLY A 214 -8.41 9.16 16.03
N MET A 215 -8.12 9.33 17.32
CA MET A 215 -7.69 10.61 17.88
C MET A 215 -6.38 11.08 17.25
N MET A 216 -5.39 10.19 17.13
CA MET A 216 -4.11 10.51 16.48
C MET A 216 -4.31 10.91 15.01
N LEU A 217 -5.20 10.23 14.27
CA LEU A 217 -5.52 10.56 12.88
C LEU A 217 -6.11 11.97 12.75
N VAL A 218 -6.99 12.37 13.64
CA VAL A 218 -7.55 13.73 13.68
C VAL A 218 -6.46 14.76 14.01
N LEU A 219 -5.59 14.48 14.97
CA LEU A 219 -4.47 15.35 15.35
C LEU A 219 -3.45 15.56 14.23
N CYS A 220 -3.33 14.62 13.28
CA CYS A 220 -2.48 14.81 12.09
C CYS A 220 -2.96 15.96 11.20
N ASN A 221 -4.23 16.37 11.28
CA ASN A 221 -4.81 17.43 10.45
C ASN A 221 -4.57 17.21 8.93
N ALA A 222 -4.54 15.93 8.51
CA ALA A 222 -4.32 15.52 7.12
C ALA A 222 -5.65 15.22 6.44
N LYS A 223 -6.23 16.22 5.78
CA LYS A 223 -7.57 16.14 5.18
C LYS A 223 -7.70 14.98 4.18
N GLY A 224 -6.69 14.76 3.33
CA GLY A 224 -6.66 13.64 2.39
C GLY A 224 -6.80 12.28 3.07
N ALA A 225 -6.04 12.04 4.13
CA ALA A 225 -6.10 10.79 4.89
C ALA A 225 -7.44 10.60 5.64
N LEU A 226 -8.08 11.68 6.08
CA LEU A 226 -9.44 11.62 6.64
C LEU A 226 -10.47 11.16 5.59
N PHE A 227 -10.42 11.69 4.36
CA PHE A 227 -11.27 11.20 3.26
C PHE A 227 -10.98 9.73 2.94
N CYS A 228 -9.70 9.31 2.96
CA CYS A 228 -9.32 7.91 2.79
C CYS A 228 -9.91 7.00 3.88
N ALA A 229 -10.09 7.49 5.10
CA ALA A 229 -10.71 6.74 6.18
C ALA A 229 -12.25 6.75 6.09
N VAL A 230 -12.87 7.92 5.89
CA VAL A 230 -14.32 8.12 5.98
C VAL A 230 -15.07 7.40 4.86
N ILE A 231 -14.63 7.51 3.60
CA ILE A 231 -15.35 6.95 2.46
C ILE A 231 -15.42 5.41 2.51
N PRO A 232 -14.30 4.67 2.70
CA PRO A 232 -14.38 3.22 2.85
C PRO A 232 -15.09 2.78 4.15
N ALA A 233 -14.98 3.55 5.24
CA ALA A 233 -15.72 3.28 6.47
C ALA A 233 -17.25 3.40 6.25
N PHE A 234 -17.68 4.44 5.54
CA PHE A 234 -19.09 4.60 5.14
C PHE A 234 -19.56 3.41 4.30
N TYR A 235 -18.75 2.99 3.32
CA TYR A 235 -19.05 1.78 2.54
C TYR A 235 -19.24 0.55 3.44
N LEU A 236 -18.31 0.32 4.37
CA LEU A 236 -18.39 -0.80 5.30
C LEU A 236 -19.67 -0.77 6.16
N LEU A 237 -20.04 0.40 6.68
CA LEU A 237 -21.14 0.53 7.63
C LEU A 237 -22.50 0.52 6.94
N PHE A 238 -22.65 1.21 5.83
CA PHE A 238 -23.95 1.50 5.24
C PHE A 238 -24.26 0.71 3.96
N VAL A 239 -23.29 0.48 3.10
CA VAL A 239 -23.52 -0.19 1.81
C VAL A 239 -23.48 -1.71 1.99
N GLU A 240 -22.44 -2.23 2.60
CA GLU A 240 -22.28 -3.67 2.82
C GLU A 240 -23.23 -4.19 3.89
N GLY A 241 -23.69 -3.32 4.83
CA GLY A 241 -24.59 -3.68 5.93
C GLY A 241 -26.04 -3.98 5.51
N ARG A 242 -26.49 -3.57 4.33
CA ARG A 242 -27.89 -3.70 3.86
C ARG A 242 -28.24 -5.07 3.26
N GLY A 243 -27.76 -6.14 3.89
CA GLY A 243 -28.33 -7.48 3.69
C GLY A 243 -28.03 -8.13 2.36
N GLY A 244 -26.79 -8.53 2.11
CA GLY A 244 -26.43 -9.66 1.22
C GLY A 244 -26.76 -9.58 -0.28
N LYS A 245 -27.62 -8.67 -0.72
CA LYS A 245 -28.04 -8.49 -2.12
C LYS A 245 -27.49 -7.23 -2.79
N ALA A 246 -26.72 -6.41 -2.07
CA ALA A 246 -26.07 -5.27 -2.71
C ALA A 246 -25.11 -5.81 -3.79
N ARG A 247 -25.37 -5.42 -5.03
CA ARG A 247 -24.53 -5.79 -6.18
C ARG A 247 -23.08 -5.33 -5.88
N ARG A 248 -22.18 -6.27 -5.80
CA ARG A 248 -20.77 -5.96 -5.54
C ARG A 248 -20.22 -5.11 -6.68
N LEU A 249 -19.54 -4.03 -6.35
CA LEU A 249 -19.01 -3.09 -7.32
C LEU A 249 -17.86 -3.73 -8.11
N PRO A 250 -17.72 -3.44 -9.42
CA PRO A 250 -16.56 -3.84 -10.21
C PRO A 250 -15.36 -2.94 -9.84
N LEU A 251 -14.78 -3.17 -8.66
CA LEU A 251 -13.83 -2.27 -8.02
C LEU A 251 -12.57 -2.00 -8.86
N GLY A 252 -12.10 -2.98 -9.65
CA GLY A 252 -11.00 -2.75 -10.57
C GLY A 252 -11.32 -1.67 -11.61
N LEU A 253 -12.53 -1.69 -12.17
CA LEU A 253 -13.00 -0.66 -13.10
C LEU A 253 -13.21 0.68 -12.39
N VAL A 254 -13.82 0.66 -11.20
CA VAL A 254 -14.01 1.88 -10.37
C VAL A 254 -12.66 2.51 -10.04
N TYR A 255 -11.64 1.70 -9.73
CA TYR A 255 -10.29 2.19 -9.47
C TYR A 255 -9.69 2.90 -10.70
N VAL A 256 -9.74 2.27 -11.88
CA VAL A 256 -9.17 2.84 -13.11
C VAL A 256 -9.91 4.12 -13.50
N VAL A 257 -11.24 4.05 -13.61
CA VAL A 257 -12.08 5.20 -14.01
C VAL A 257 -12.00 6.32 -12.96
N GLY A 258 -12.04 5.98 -11.68
CA GLY A 258 -11.96 6.96 -10.59
C GLY A 258 -10.60 7.66 -10.53
N SER A 259 -9.50 6.95 -10.75
CA SER A 259 -8.15 7.54 -10.73
C SER A 259 -7.92 8.48 -11.93
N VAL A 260 -8.29 8.04 -13.14
CA VAL A 260 -8.16 8.85 -14.35
C VAL A 260 -9.16 10.02 -14.32
N GLY A 261 -10.40 9.75 -13.96
CA GLY A 261 -11.45 10.76 -13.86
C GLY A 261 -11.12 11.86 -12.84
N PHE A 262 -10.57 11.50 -11.68
CA PHE A 262 -10.10 12.48 -10.71
C PHE A 262 -9.02 13.40 -11.31
N LEU A 263 -8.01 12.82 -11.96
CA LEU A 263 -6.91 13.62 -12.55
C LEU A 263 -7.43 14.58 -13.63
N ILE A 264 -8.30 14.12 -14.53
CA ILE A 264 -8.93 14.95 -15.54
C ILE A 264 -9.75 16.07 -14.89
N THR A 265 -10.62 15.74 -13.93
CA THR A 265 -11.46 16.71 -13.23
C THR A 265 -10.62 17.75 -12.49
N ALA A 266 -9.57 17.34 -11.81
CA ALA A 266 -8.66 18.25 -11.11
C ALA A 266 -7.93 19.20 -12.07
N LEU A 267 -7.56 18.76 -13.25
CA LEU A 267 -6.84 19.59 -14.22
C LEU A 267 -7.74 20.53 -15.02
N THR A 268 -9.02 20.17 -15.21
CA THR A 268 -9.97 20.92 -16.06
C THR A 268 -11.01 21.69 -15.26
N VAL A 269 -11.72 21.02 -14.34
CA VAL A 269 -12.87 21.60 -13.62
C VAL A 269 -12.44 22.47 -12.43
N LEU A 270 -11.49 21.98 -11.59
CA LEU A 270 -11.08 22.74 -10.42
C LEU A 270 -10.59 24.16 -10.74
N PRO A 271 -9.75 24.38 -11.77
CA PRO A 271 -9.34 25.74 -12.13
C PRO A 271 -10.50 26.65 -12.54
N MET A 272 -11.59 26.11 -13.08
CA MET A 272 -12.79 26.89 -13.43
C MET A 272 -13.54 27.37 -12.17
N LEU A 273 -13.37 26.65 -11.06
CA LEU A 273 -13.97 27.00 -9.76
C LEU A 273 -13.12 27.99 -8.94
N ASP A 274 -11.97 28.42 -9.46
CA ASP A 274 -11.05 29.32 -8.74
C ASP A 274 -11.72 30.61 -8.24
N PRO A 275 -12.57 31.33 -9.04
CA PRO A 275 -13.27 32.51 -8.54
C PRO A 275 -14.18 32.22 -7.34
N LEU A 276 -14.85 31.07 -7.34
CA LEU A 276 -15.72 30.64 -6.23
C LEU A 276 -14.92 30.24 -5.00
N LEU A 277 -13.81 29.52 -5.19
CA LEU A 277 -12.94 29.08 -4.10
C LEU A 277 -12.22 30.27 -3.44
N ASN A 278 -11.78 31.24 -4.23
CA ASN A 278 -11.16 32.47 -3.73
C ASN A 278 -12.14 33.29 -2.88
N ALA A 279 -13.43 33.30 -3.21
CA ALA A 279 -14.44 33.97 -2.41
C ALA A 279 -14.57 33.41 -0.97
N ILE A 280 -14.18 32.15 -0.76
CA ILE A 280 -14.15 31.50 0.56
C ILE A 280 -12.72 31.35 1.13
N GLY A 281 -11.76 32.12 0.60
CA GLY A 281 -10.37 32.12 1.06
C GLY A 281 -9.58 30.84 0.75
N LYS A 282 -9.98 30.09 -0.29
CA LYS A 282 -9.28 28.90 -0.77
C LYS A 282 -8.86 29.08 -2.22
N ASP A 283 -7.76 28.43 -2.62
CA ASP A 283 -7.33 28.40 -4.02
C ASP A 283 -7.69 27.05 -4.68
N ALA A 284 -7.81 27.08 -6.00
CA ALA A 284 -8.06 25.89 -6.80
C ALA A 284 -6.80 25.06 -7.10
N THR A 285 -5.67 25.39 -6.51
CA THR A 285 -4.38 24.76 -6.86
C THR A 285 -4.12 23.42 -6.16
N LEU A 286 -5.00 23.01 -5.22
CA LEU A 286 -4.76 21.85 -4.33
C LEU A 286 -3.40 21.95 -3.64
N THR A 287 -3.11 23.10 -3.04
CA THR A 287 -1.83 23.38 -2.38
C THR A 287 -0.64 23.28 -3.38
N GLY A 288 -0.81 23.82 -4.59
CA GLY A 288 0.22 23.86 -5.63
C GLY A 288 0.38 22.58 -6.46
N ARG A 289 -0.45 21.54 -6.22
CA ARG A 289 -0.35 20.27 -6.96
C ARG A 289 -0.77 20.40 -8.43
N ILE A 290 -1.81 21.18 -8.75
CA ILE A 290 -2.29 21.34 -10.13
C ILE A 290 -1.21 21.94 -11.05
N PRO A 291 -0.52 23.04 -10.70
CA PRO A 291 0.62 23.53 -11.46
C PRO A 291 1.72 22.48 -11.65
N LEU A 292 2.06 21.73 -10.59
CA LEU A 292 3.05 20.63 -10.66
C LEU A 292 2.61 19.55 -11.66
N TRP A 293 1.35 19.11 -11.60
CA TRP A 293 0.82 18.08 -12.50
C TRP A 293 0.85 18.50 -13.97
N ARG A 294 0.47 19.75 -14.26
CA ARG A 294 0.56 20.30 -15.63
C ARG A 294 2.00 20.28 -16.13
N GLN A 295 2.95 20.64 -15.29
CA GLN A 295 4.37 20.63 -15.67
C GLN A 295 4.92 19.20 -15.87
N ILE A 296 4.55 18.25 -15.00
CA ILE A 296 4.89 16.83 -15.19
C ILE A 296 4.35 16.33 -16.54
N ILE A 297 3.10 16.64 -16.86
CA ILE A 297 2.49 16.24 -18.15
C ILE A 297 3.27 16.83 -19.32
N GLN A 298 3.66 18.12 -19.27
CA GLN A 298 4.46 18.73 -20.32
C GLN A 298 5.83 18.06 -20.51
N VAL A 299 6.53 17.79 -19.40
CA VAL A 299 7.82 17.09 -19.46
C VAL A 299 7.67 15.70 -20.06
N MET A 300 6.66 14.94 -19.64
CA MET A 300 6.43 13.59 -20.14
C MET A 300 6.03 13.58 -21.62
N LEU A 301 5.16 14.48 -22.05
CA LEU A 301 4.76 14.59 -23.45
C LEU A 301 5.90 15.03 -24.38
N SER A 302 6.90 15.76 -23.87
CA SER A 302 8.02 16.26 -24.69
C SER A 302 9.10 15.21 -24.94
N SER A 303 9.29 14.21 -24.08
CA SER A 303 10.45 13.31 -24.16
C SER A 303 10.22 11.86 -23.78
N HIS A 304 9.36 11.57 -22.82
CA HIS A 304 9.24 10.24 -22.20
C HIS A 304 7.79 9.76 -22.11
N THR A 305 6.98 10.01 -23.15
CA THR A 305 5.52 9.71 -23.14
C THR A 305 5.24 8.23 -22.88
N PHE A 306 5.90 7.33 -23.61
CA PHE A 306 5.60 5.90 -23.61
C PHE A 306 6.45 5.12 -22.60
N THR A 307 7.68 5.53 -22.42
CA THR A 307 8.63 5.00 -21.43
C THR A 307 8.90 6.06 -20.38
N GLY A 308 9.16 5.66 -19.14
CA GLY A 308 9.46 6.61 -18.06
C GLY A 308 10.94 6.99 -18.01
N TYR A 309 11.38 7.39 -16.84
CA TYR A 309 12.78 7.64 -16.49
C TYR A 309 13.44 6.45 -15.77
N GLY A 310 12.70 5.36 -15.59
CA GLY A 310 13.06 4.21 -14.79
C GLY A 310 12.44 4.26 -13.38
N PHE A 311 12.06 3.10 -12.87
CA PHE A 311 11.33 2.96 -11.61
C PHE A 311 12.13 3.52 -10.43
N GLY A 312 11.58 4.58 -9.81
CA GLY A 312 12.21 5.28 -8.69
C GLY A 312 13.37 6.23 -9.07
N MET A 313 13.67 6.44 -10.35
CA MET A 313 14.85 7.20 -10.79
C MET A 313 14.55 8.66 -11.13
N PHE A 314 13.34 9.04 -11.53
CA PHE A 314 13.02 10.42 -11.93
C PHE A 314 13.52 11.46 -10.92
N TRP A 315 13.18 11.28 -9.63
CA TRP A 315 13.55 12.23 -8.58
C TRP A 315 15.03 12.23 -8.18
N ARG A 316 15.80 11.29 -8.70
CA ARG A 316 17.28 11.20 -8.58
C ARG A 316 17.98 11.81 -9.79
N ASP A 317 17.33 11.86 -10.94
CA ASP A 317 17.87 12.48 -12.15
C ASP A 317 17.83 14.00 -12.03
N ARG A 318 19.00 14.61 -11.76
CA ARG A 318 19.14 16.06 -11.60
C ARG A 318 18.69 16.85 -12.83
N GLN A 319 18.86 16.30 -14.04
CA GLN A 319 18.44 16.97 -15.27
C GLN A 319 16.94 16.94 -15.43
N ALA A 320 16.31 15.79 -15.20
CA ALA A 320 14.85 15.65 -15.23
C ALA A 320 14.16 16.54 -14.18
N VAL A 321 14.67 16.55 -12.96
CA VAL A 321 14.14 17.42 -11.88
C VAL A 321 14.38 18.90 -12.18
N ALA A 322 15.52 19.27 -12.79
CA ALA A 322 15.79 20.65 -13.19
C ALA A 322 14.77 21.18 -14.22
N LEU A 323 14.25 20.33 -15.12
CA LEU A 323 13.18 20.70 -16.06
C LEU A 323 11.88 21.09 -15.33
N LEU A 324 11.53 20.40 -14.26
CA LEU A 324 10.40 20.79 -13.41
C LEU A 324 10.68 22.09 -12.66
N HIS A 325 11.87 22.23 -12.08
CA HIS A 325 12.24 23.40 -11.27
C HIS A 325 12.34 24.67 -12.10
N THR A 326 12.75 24.63 -13.36
CA THR A 326 12.80 25.81 -14.23
C THR A 326 11.44 26.46 -14.43
N ALA A 327 10.39 25.65 -14.47
CA ALA A 327 9.01 26.14 -14.60
C ALA A 327 8.47 26.78 -13.30
N PHE A 328 8.99 26.36 -12.16
CA PHE A 328 8.56 26.88 -10.84
C PHE A 328 9.43 28.02 -10.29
N ARG A 329 10.45 28.44 -11.03
CA ARG A 329 11.49 29.40 -10.59
C ARG A 329 10.96 30.73 -10.06
N ARG A 330 9.69 31.03 -10.24
CA ARG A 330 9.19 32.37 -9.92
C ARG A 330 8.43 32.51 -8.61
N ASN A 331 7.80 31.52 -8.00
CA ASN A 331 6.99 31.83 -6.78
C ASN A 331 6.42 30.65 -5.98
N SER A 332 6.90 29.41 -5.99
CA SER A 332 6.23 28.41 -5.18
C SER A 332 7.14 27.54 -4.32
N PHE A 333 6.69 27.33 -3.08
CA PHE A 333 7.17 26.32 -2.13
C PHE A 333 7.36 24.93 -2.78
N MET A 334 6.51 24.56 -3.76
CA MET A 334 6.59 23.29 -4.48
C MET A 334 7.83 23.17 -5.39
N GLY A 335 8.37 24.28 -5.89
CA GLY A 335 9.53 24.26 -6.80
C GLY A 335 10.85 23.89 -6.13
N THR A 336 10.98 24.03 -4.83
CA THR A 336 12.23 23.79 -4.09
C THR A 336 12.22 22.53 -3.23
N MET A 337 11.05 22.00 -2.91
CA MET A 337 10.88 20.92 -1.92
C MET A 337 10.20 19.65 -2.47
N THR A 338 9.80 19.65 -3.74
CA THR A 338 9.02 18.51 -4.28
C THR A 338 9.92 17.32 -4.55
N THR A 339 9.62 16.19 -3.92
CA THR A 339 10.28 14.89 -4.13
C THR A 339 9.31 13.81 -4.59
N GLY A 340 8.14 14.19 -5.14
CA GLY A 340 7.11 13.30 -5.62
C GLY A 340 6.02 14.02 -6.40
N ALA A 341 5.33 13.33 -7.30
CA ALA A 341 4.23 13.88 -8.08
C ALA A 341 2.98 14.18 -7.26
N HIS A 342 2.86 13.65 -6.04
CA HIS A 342 1.64 13.73 -5.22
C HIS A 342 0.37 13.30 -5.97
N ASN A 343 0.52 12.37 -6.89
CA ASN A 343 -0.55 11.66 -7.59
C ASN A 343 0.02 10.35 -8.11
N VAL A 344 -0.64 9.25 -7.83
CA VAL A 344 -0.13 7.90 -8.14
C VAL A 344 0.03 7.66 -9.64
N LEU A 345 -0.88 8.15 -10.48
CA LEU A 345 -0.79 7.95 -11.93
C LEU A 345 0.35 8.74 -12.56
N LEU A 346 0.54 9.99 -12.13
CA LEU A 346 1.65 10.81 -12.61
C LEU A 346 3.00 10.27 -12.12
N GLU A 347 3.04 9.74 -10.90
CA GLU A 347 4.23 9.06 -10.39
C GLU A 347 4.55 7.81 -11.23
N PHE A 348 3.54 6.98 -11.59
CA PHE A 348 3.74 5.86 -12.51
C PHE A 348 4.22 6.34 -13.89
N TRP A 349 3.61 7.41 -14.41
CA TRP A 349 4.01 7.94 -15.71
C TRP A 349 5.48 8.37 -15.72
N LEU A 350 5.91 9.09 -14.70
CA LEU A 350 7.31 9.48 -14.54
C LEU A 350 8.26 8.27 -14.48
N ASN A 351 7.83 7.20 -13.84
CA ASN A 351 8.68 6.02 -13.60
C ASN A 351 8.71 5.05 -14.80
N VAL A 352 7.56 4.70 -15.36
CA VAL A 352 7.41 3.59 -16.33
C VAL A 352 6.58 3.97 -17.57
N GLY A 353 6.31 5.25 -17.79
CA GLY A 353 5.61 5.74 -18.96
C GLY A 353 4.18 5.21 -19.12
N LEU A 354 3.58 5.45 -20.29
CA LEU A 354 2.24 4.95 -20.60
C LEU A 354 2.19 3.42 -20.76
N PHE A 355 3.28 2.79 -21.21
CA PHE A 355 3.33 1.32 -21.27
C PHE A 355 3.22 0.69 -19.88
N GLY A 356 3.93 1.24 -18.91
CA GLY A 356 3.84 0.80 -17.53
C GLY A 356 2.46 1.06 -16.91
N ILE A 357 1.85 2.23 -17.15
CA ILE A 357 0.48 2.52 -16.69
C ILE A 357 -0.51 1.50 -17.29
N GLY A 358 -0.39 1.20 -18.59
CA GLY A 358 -1.24 0.21 -19.26
C GLY A 358 -1.09 -1.18 -18.64
N ALA A 359 0.14 -1.63 -18.38
CA ALA A 359 0.41 -2.90 -17.71
C ALA A 359 -0.13 -2.93 -16.28
N TYR A 360 0.00 -1.83 -15.53
CA TYR A 360 -0.55 -1.69 -14.19
C TYR A 360 -2.10 -1.77 -14.18
N PHE A 361 -2.76 -1.02 -15.04
CA PHE A 361 -4.22 -1.07 -15.15
C PHE A 361 -4.71 -2.43 -15.60
N PHE A 362 -4.02 -3.07 -16.54
CA PHE A 362 -4.32 -4.44 -16.94
C PHE A 362 -4.22 -5.40 -15.76
N ALA A 363 -3.16 -5.33 -14.96
CA ALA A 363 -3.00 -6.15 -13.78
C ALA A 363 -4.11 -5.92 -12.74
N ILE A 364 -4.50 -4.66 -12.49
CA ILE A 364 -5.63 -4.30 -11.61
C ILE A 364 -6.94 -4.90 -12.15
N LEU A 365 -7.28 -4.65 -13.41
CA LEU A 365 -8.54 -5.11 -14.00
C LEU A 365 -8.66 -6.63 -13.99
N VAL A 366 -7.58 -7.34 -14.34
CA VAL A 366 -7.57 -8.82 -14.35
C VAL A 366 -7.64 -9.38 -12.94
N SER A 367 -6.90 -8.83 -11.97
CA SER A 367 -6.91 -9.31 -10.59
C SER A 367 -8.29 -9.15 -9.95
N PHE A 368 -8.94 -8.02 -10.13
CA PHE A 368 -10.22 -7.72 -9.50
C PHE A 368 -11.46 -8.07 -10.33
N ARG A 369 -11.31 -8.79 -11.47
CA ARG A 369 -12.44 -9.14 -12.36
C ARG A 369 -13.50 -10.03 -11.73
N GLN A 370 -13.14 -10.84 -10.72
CA GLN A 370 -14.04 -11.83 -10.11
C GLN A 370 -14.41 -11.48 -8.66
N MET A 371 -14.39 -10.20 -8.30
CA MET A 371 -14.71 -9.72 -6.94
C MET A 371 -16.07 -10.20 -6.41
N ASP A 372 -17.05 -10.36 -7.31
CA ASP A 372 -18.40 -10.85 -6.98
C ASP A 372 -18.40 -12.29 -6.45
N ARG A 373 -17.39 -13.08 -6.80
CA ARG A 373 -17.26 -14.50 -6.44
C ARG A 373 -16.43 -14.76 -5.19
N LEU A 374 -15.76 -13.75 -4.66
CA LEU A 374 -14.90 -13.86 -3.49
C LEU A 374 -15.70 -14.18 -2.23
N GLU A 375 -15.08 -14.87 -1.28
CA GLU A 375 -15.61 -14.98 0.08
C GLU A 375 -15.70 -13.59 0.72
N ARG A 376 -16.53 -13.49 1.77
CA ARG A 376 -16.80 -12.19 2.39
C ARG A 376 -15.53 -11.53 2.94
N ALA A 377 -14.66 -12.30 3.59
CA ALA A 377 -13.41 -11.76 4.14
C ALA A 377 -12.49 -11.23 3.02
N ASP A 378 -12.31 -12.02 1.96
CA ASP A 378 -11.51 -11.65 0.80
C ASP A 378 -12.05 -10.40 0.12
N TYR A 379 -13.38 -10.37 -0.09
CA TYR A 379 -14.04 -9.22 -0.71
C TYR A 379 -13.87 -7.94 0.12
N LEU A 380 -14.12 -8.00 1.44
CA LEU A 380 -14.04 -6.83 2.30
C LEU A 380 -12.61 -6.28 2.38
N PHE A 381 -11.63 -7.14 2.52
CA PHE A 381 -10.22 -6.74 2.49
C PHE A 381 -9.88 -6.02 1.19
N CYS A 382 -10.16 -6.67 0.04
CA CYS A 382 -9.88 -6.10 -1.27
C CYS A 382 -10.63 -4.79 -1.52
N ALA A 383 -11.92 -4.73 -1.19
CA ALA A 383 -12.76 -3.57 -1.44
C ALA A 383 -12.31 -2.35 -0.65
N VAL A 384 -12.11 -2.53 0.66
CA VAL A 384 -11.71 -1.45 1.55
C VAL A 384 -10.33 -0.95 1.21
N TYR A 385 -9.39 -1.88 1.00
CA TYR A 385 -8.03 -1.50 0.68
C TYR A 385 -7.93 -0.78 -0.68
N LEU A 386 -8.58 -1.30 -1.73
CA LEU A 386 -8.54 -0.70 -3.06
C LEU A 386 -9.19 0.70 -3.09
N MET A 387 -10.32 0.89 -2.38
CA MET A 387 -10.94 2.21 -2.24
C MET A 387 -10.02 3.18 -1.50
N TRP A 388 -9.43 2.75 -0.38
CA TRP A 388 -8.48 3.56 0.38
C TRP A 388 -7.27 3.96 -0.48
N PHE A 389 -6.66 3.00 -1.18
CA PHE A 389 -5.49 3.22 -2.02
C PHE A 389 -5.79 4.15 -3.20
N MET A 390 -6.99 4.03 -3.80
CA MET A 390 -7.46 4.92 -4.88
C MET A 390 -7.52 6.37 -4.40
N ILE A 391 -8.19 6.61 -3.28
CA ILE A 391 -8.40 7.97 -2.77
C ILE A 391 -7.07 8.58 -2.30
N LEU A 392 -6.23 7.81 -1.63
CA LEU A 392 -4.88 8.25 -1.25
C LEU A 392 -4.06 8.62 -2.48
N GLY A 393 -4.09 7.78 -3.50
CA GLY A 393 -3.36 7.97 -4.76
C GLY A 393 -3.79 9.19 -5.58
N TRP A 394 -4.94 9.78 -5.29
CA TRP A 394 -5.37 11.03 -5.92
C TRP A 394 -4.48 12.23 -5.54
N THR A 395 -3.98 12.24 -4.32
CA THR A 395 -3.28 13.40 -3.76
C THR A 395 -1.93 13.07 -3.11
N GLU A 396 -1.55 11.82 -3.04
CA GLU A 396 -0.27 11.39 -2.49
C GLU A 396 0.47 10.45 -3.46
N ARG A 397 1.79 10.42 -3.36
CA ARG A 397 2.58 9.40 -4.06
C ARG A 397 2.56 8.12 -3.22
N SER A 398 2.19 7.01 -3.80
CA SER A 398 2.13 5.71 -3.12
C SER A 398 2.99 4.67 -3.83
N LEU A 399 4.14 5.08 -4.38
CA LEU A 399 4.96 4.27 -5.29
C LEU A 399 6.41 4.13 -4.88
N SER A 400 6.71 4.24 -3.60
CA SER A 400 8.03 3.85 -3.17
C SER A 400 8.11 2.31 -3.09
N THR A 401 9.18 1.75 -3.57
CA THR A 401 9.46 0.31 -3.57
C THR A 401 9.44 -0.34 -2.18
N TYR A 402 9.35 0.47 -1.14
CA TYR A 402 9.47 0.07 0.27
C TYR A 402 8.20 0.33 1.06
N GLU A 403 7.16 0.90 0.43
CA GLU A 403 5.97 1.29 1.16
C GLU A 403 5.01 0.10 1.33
N TYR A 404 4.52 -0.07 2.56
CA TYR A 404 3.44 -1.02 2.88
C TYR A 404 2.25 -0.89 1.93
N GLN A 405 2.05 0.30 1.37
CA GLN A 405 0.98 0.60 0.43
C GLN A 405 1.05 -0.29 -0.81
N MET A 406 2.25 -0.47 -1.39
CA MET A 406 2.43 -1.38 -2.51
C MET A 406 2.37 -2.84 -2.08
N LEU A 407 2.97 -3.19 -0.94
CA LEU A 407 2.89 -4.53 -0.38
C LEU A 407 1.43 -4.97 -0.20
N PHE A 408 0.61 -4.13 0.43
CA PHE A 408 -0.80 -4.47 0.65
C PHE A 408 -1.65 -4.42 -0.62
N LEU A 409 -1.31 -3.58 -1.61
CA LEU A 409 -1.95 -3.61 -2.91
C LEU A 409 -1.73 -4.97 -3.59
N PHE A 410 -0.50 -5.45 -3.63
CA PHE A 410 -0.21 -6.75 -4.23
C PHE A 410 -0.77 -7.92 -3.40
N MET A 411 -0.85 -7.80 -2.08
CA MET A 411 -1.60 -8.75 -1.25
C MET A 411 -3.09 -8.77 -1.63
N ALA A 412 -3.72 -7.60 -1.78
CA ALA A 412 -5.12 -7.50 -2.19
C ALA A 412 -5.35 -8.07 -3.60
N MET A 413 -4.44 -7.80 -4.55
CA MET A 413 -4.47 -8.39 -5.88
C MET A 413 -4.32 -9.92 -5.81
N GLY A 414 -3.41 -10.42 -4.97
CA GLY A 414 -3.22 -11.85 -4.73
C GLY A 414 -4.44 -12.53 -4.13
N VAL A 415 -5.06 -11.90 -3.12
CA VAL A 415 -6.32 -12.37 -2.51
C VAL A 415 -7.47 -12.36 -3.52
N ALA A 416 -7.56 -11.31 -4.37
CA ALA A 416 -8.58 -11.22 -5.41
C ALA A 416 -8.49 -12.32 -6.48
N CYS A 417 -7.29 -12.89 -6.67
CA CYS A 417 -7.05 -14.03 -7.57
C CYS A 417 -7.33 -15.41 -6.95
N LYS A 418 -7.78 -15.49 -5.69
CA LYS A 418 -8.15 -16.77 -5.06
C LYS A 418 -9.35 -17.42 -5.77
N LYS A 419 -9.33 -18.75 -5.88
CA LYS A 419 -10.48 -19.50 -6.39
C LYS A 419 -11.62 -19.51 -5.35
N PRO A 420 -12.89 -19.38 -5.77
CA PRO A 420 -14.03 -19.53 -4.87
C PRO A 420 -14.03 -20.90 -4.19
N ARG A 421 -14.23 -20.98 -2.89
CA ARG A 421 -14.19 -22.22 -2.09
C ARG A 421 -15.17 -23.32 -2.58
N ARG A 422 -16.28 -22.94 -3.24
CA ARG A 422 -17.22 -23.93 -3.83
C ARG A 422 -16.58 -24.76 -4.95
N ILE A 423 -15.69 -24.14 -5.74
CA ILE A 423 -14.96 -24.83 -6.81
C ILE A 423 -13.84 -25.68 -6.21
N SER A 424 -13.14 -25.18 -5.21
CA SER A 424 -12.10 -25.92 -4.50
C SER A 424 -12.65 -27.21 -3.86
N ARG A 425 -13.72 -27.13 -3.10
CA ARG A 425 -14.36 -28.33 -2.49
C ARG A 425 -14.87 -29.34 -3.52
N ARG A 426 -15.27 -28.90 -4.71
CA ARG A 426 -15.70 -29.81 -5.78
C ARG A 426 -14.50 -30.49 -6.43
N ILE A 427 -13.38 -29.79 -6.59
CA ILE A 427 -12.13 -30.38 -7.10
C ILE A 427 -11.57 -31.38 -6.07
N GLU A 428 -11.50 -31.00 -4.78
CA GLU A 428 -11.06 -31.89 -3.70
C GLU A 428 -11.91 -33.16 -3.58
N ARG A 429 -13.22 -33.09 -3.83
CA ARG A 429 -14.09 -34.27 -3.87
C ARG A 429 -13.80 -35.16 -5.12
N LEU A 430 -13.59 -34.54 -6.27
CA LEU A 430 -13.27 -35.28 -7.50
C LEU A 430 -11.88 -35.96 -7.42
N GLU A 431 -10.91 -35.33 -6.75
CA GLU A 431 -9.58 -35.89 -6.48
C GLU A 431 -9.59 -36.98 -5.40
N GLN A 432 -10.62 -37.04 -4.55
CA GLN A 432 -10.82 -38.14 -3.58
C GLN A 432 -11.64 -39.32 -4.15
N GLU A 433 -12.36 -39.11 -5.26
CA GLU A 433 -13.14 -40.10 -5.96
C GLU A 433 -12.34 -40.79 -7.10
N THR A 434 -11.16 -40.28 -7.45
CA THR A 434 -10.18 -40.86 -8.38
C THR A 434 -9.01 -41.49 -7.64
#